data_1bc32678e40f7e76eec34fe565276412
#
_entry.id   1bc32678e40f7e76eec34fe565276412
#
_cell.length_a   1.000
_cell.length_b   1.000
_cell.length_c   1.000
_cell.angle_alpha   90.00
_cell.angle_beta   90.00
_cell.angle_gamma   90.00
#
_symmetry.space_group_name_H-M   'P 1'
#
loop_
_entity.id
_entity.type
_entity.pdbx_description
1 polymer ?
#
loop_
_entity_poly.entity_id
_entity_poly.type
_entity_poly.pdbx_seq_one_letter_code
_entity_poly.pdbx_strand_id
1 'polypeptide(L)'
;MLPPAAFTRHDESPDEQFYSFPRKVVHIDDGAIAALGQLYAEVLPRGGRILDVMSSWRSHFPDGVSFSEVVGLGMNAEEMADNPQLTRFVVHDLNRDPRLPFPTQAFDGAVCAVSIQYMIQPVPVFREIRRVLRPGAPFVLSFSNRCFPTKAVAVWLGGSDEDHVELVSAYFKAAGGFTAVTTEDRSPSDGGDPLYAVWARTIP
;
A
#
# COMPACT_ATOMS: atom_id res chain seq x y z
N MET A 1 16.49 3.23 13.32
CA MET A 1 15.16 2.57 13.47
C MET A 1 14.37 3.42 14.46
N LEU A 2 13.10 3.74 14.16
CA LEU A 2 12.25 4.53 15.04
C LEU A 2 11.91 3.74 16.32
N PRO A 3 11.68 4.42 17.46
CA PRO A 3 11.29 3.76 18.70
C PRO A 3 9.87 3.16 18.58
N PRO A 4 9.53 2.12 19.36
CA PRO A 4 8.20 1.51 19.32
C PRO A 4 7.04 2.51 19.51
N ALA A 5 7.23 3.54 20.33
CA ALA A 5 6.24 4.60 20.56
C ALA A 5 5.84 5.35 19.27
N ALA A 6 6.69 5.38 18.24
CA ALA A 6 6.36 5.99 16.96
C ALA A 6 5.21 5.27 16.23
N PHE A 7 4.98 4.00 16.54
CA PHE A 7 3.98 3.14 15.91
C PHE A 7 2.75 2.88 16.79
N THR A 8 2.62 3.56 17.93
CA THR A 8 1.38 3.54 18.72
C THR A 8 0.25 4.26 17.98
N ARG A 9 -0.98 3.93 18.29
CA ARG A 9 -2.19 4.50 17.68
C ARG A 9 -3.12 5.04 18.78
N HIS A 10 -4.02 5.92 18.45
CA HIS A 10 -5.03 6.38 19.39
C HIS A 10 -5.99 5.24 19.77
N ASP A 11 -6.32 4.38 18.81
CA ASP A 11 -7.12 3.17 19.02
C ASP A 11 -6.24 1.93 18.84
N GLU A 12 -5.83 1.35 19.96
CA GLU A 12 -5.05 0.10 20.04
C GLU A 12 -5.93 -1.16 20.07
N SER A 13 -7.26 -1.03 19.92
CA SER A 13 -8.13 -2.20 19.80
C SER A 13 -7.75 -3.05 18.58
N PRO A 14 -8.01 -4.37 18.62
CA PRO A 14 -7.71 -5.25 17.49
C PRO A 14 -8.29 -4.73 16.17
N ASP A 15 -7.50 -4.76 15.11
CA ASP A 15 -7.91 -4.25 13.80
C ASP A 15 -9.11 -5.01 13.22
N GLU A 16 -9.29 -6.29 13.58
CA GLU A 16 -10.46 -7.09 13.25
C GLU A 16 -11.78 -6.41 13.70
N GLN A 17 -11.77 -5.71 14.84
CA GLN A 17 -12.97 -4.99 15.32
C GLN A 17 -13.23 -3.74 14.50
N PHE A 18 -12.19 -2.97 14.20
CA PHE A 18 -12.31 -1.76 13.39
C PHE A 18 -12.76 -2.06 11.96
N TYR A 19 -12.20 -3.10 11.33
CA TYR A 19 -12.51 -3.51 9.96
C TYR A 19 -13.64 -4.53 9.86
N SER A 20 -14.39 -4.83 10.94
CA SER A 20 -15.52 -5.76 10.92
C SER A 20 -16.68 -5.28 10.07
N PHE A 21 -16.88 -3.96 9.95
CA PHE A 21 -17.91 -3.36 9.11
C PHE A 21 -17.31 -2.85 7.80
N PRO A 22 -17.92 -3.16 6.64
CA PRO A 22 -17.44 -2.64 5.36
C PRO A 22 -17.58 -1.13 5.32
N ARG A 23 -16.49 -0.47 4.91
CA ARG A 23 -16.42 0.98 4.70
C ARG A 23 -16.15 1.25 3.23
N LYS A 24 -17.19 1.21 2.42
CA LYS A 24 -17.07 1.46 0.97
C LYS A 24 -16.86 2.96 0.70
N VAL A 25 -15.80 3.51 1.29
CA VAL A 25 -15.37 4.89 1.08
C VAL A 25 -14.18 4.93 0.13
N VAL A 26 -14.11 5.97 -0.68
CA VAL A 26 -12.94 6.28 -1.48
C VAL A 26 -12.20 7.38 -0.72
N HIS A 27 -10.92 7.13 -0.43
CA HIS A 27 -10.14 8.01 0.45
C HIS A 27 -9.50 9.20 -0.26
N ILE A 28 -9.51 9.20 -1.59
CA ILE A 28 -8.95 10.25 -2.45
C ILE A 28 -9.94 10.59 -3.56
N ASP A 29 -9.88 11.79 -4.08
CA ASP A 29 -10.77 12.26 -5.12
C ASP A 29 -10.44 11.67 -6.52
N ASP A 30 -11.29 11.96 -7.50
CA ASP A 30 -11.16 11.42 -8.87
C ASP A 30 -9.86 11.88 -9.54
N GLY A 31 -9.36 13.07 -9.24
CA GLY A 31 -8.10 13.61 -9.75
C GLY A 31 -6.91 12.80 -9.25
N ALA A 32 -6.86 12.55 -7.95
CA ALA A 32 -5.82 11.73 -7.33
C ALA A 32 -5.92 10.25 -7.77
N ILE A 33 -7.14 9.70 -7.95
CA ILE A 33 -7.36 8.36 -8.50
C ILE A 33 -6.80 8.26 -9.93
N ALA A 34 -7.07 9.25 -10.77
CA ALA A 34 -6.55 9.28 -12.14
C ALA A 34 -5.02 9.33 -12.17
N ALA A 35 -4.41 10.16 -11.31
CA ALA A 35 -2.95 10.25 -11.17
C ALA A 35 -2.34 8.93 -10.67
N LEU A 36 -2.98 8.26 -9.71
CA LEU A 36 -2.56 6.93 -9.24
C LEU A 36 -2.65 5.88 -10.34
N GLY A 37 -3.73 5.89 -11.13
CA GLY A 37 -3.88 5.01 -12.28
C GLY A 37 -2.78 5.20 -13.32
N GLN A 38 -2.39 6.45 -13.62
CA GLN A 38 -1.26 6.76 -14.49
C GLN A 38 0.06 6.19 -13.97
N LEU A 39 0.35 6.39 -12.68
CA LEU A 39 1.53 5.82 -12.03
C LEU A 39 1.57 4.30 -12.20
N TYR A 40 0.46 3.62 -11.96
CA TYR A 40 0.37 2.17 -12.11
C TYR A 40 0.60 1.72 -13.56
N ALA A 41 0.07 2.46 -14.55
CA ALA A 41 0.31 2.18 -15.96
C ALA A 41 1.77 2.33 -16.40
N GLU A 42 2.51 3.23 -15.75
CA GLU A 42 3.93 3.51 -16.01
C GLU A 42 4.87 2.49 -15.35
N VAL A 43 4.56 2.08 -14.11
CA VAL A 43 5.50 1.35 -13.24
C VAL A 43 5.24 -0.15 -13.23
N LEU A 44 3.96 -0.58 -13.25
CA LEU A 44 3.60 -1.99 -13.12
C LEU A 44 3.76 -2.75 -14.44
N PRO A 45 4.20 -4.02 -14.40
CA PRO A 45 4.35 -4.83 -15.60
C PRO A 45 2.98 -5.24 -16.16
N ARG A 46 2.71 -4.89 -17.42
CA ARG A 46 1.49 -5.32 -18.13
C ARG A 46 1.44 -6.85 -18.22
N GLY A 47 0.26 -7.41 -17.99
CA GLY A 47 0.07 -8.86 -17.97
C GLY A 47 0.72 -9.55 -16.74
N GLY A 48 1.34 -8.79 -15.83
CA GLY A 48 1.94 -9.32 -14.62
C GLY A 48 0.91 -9.77 -13.59
N ARG A 49 1.37 -10.52 -12.59
CA ARG A 49 0.62 -10.92 -11.40
C ARG A 49 0.89 -9.90 -10.30
N ILE A 50 -0.13 -9.20 -9.85
CA ILE A 50 -0.01 -8.07 -8.92
C ILE A 50 -0.60 -8.44 -7.55
N LEU A 51 0.11 -8.03 -6.47
CA LEU A 51 -0.39 -8.08 -5.11
C LEU A 51 -0.87 -6.69 -4.69
N ASP A 52 -2.14 -6.58 -4.33
CA ASP A 52 -2.74 -5.38 -3.75
C ASP A 52 -2.77 -5.54 -2.23
N VAL A 53 -1.84 -4.84 -1.57
CA VAL A 53 -1.57 -4.95 -0.12
C VAL A 53 -2.45 -3.97 0.64
N MET A 54 -3.08 -4.44 1.72
CA MET A 54 -4.10 -3.70 2.48
C MET A 54 -5.29 -3.29 1.60
N SER A 55 -5.67 -4.21 0.73
CA SER A 55 -6.73 -4.06 -0.26
C SER A 55 -8.11 -3.87 0.37
N SER A 56 -8.97 -3.17 -0.34
CA SER A 56 -10.35 -2.91 0.01
C SER A 56 -11.24 -3.06 -1.25
N TRP A 57 -12.35 -2.33 -1.34
CA TRP A 57 -13.34 -2.43 -2.41
C TRP A 57 -12.94 -1.75 -3.73
N ARG A 58 -11.78 -1.05 -3.77
CA ARG A 58 -11.19 -0.42 -4.97
C ARG A 58 -9.67 -0.50 -4.91
N SER A 59 -9.06 -0.88 -6.02
CA SER A 59 -7.59 -0.96 -6.17
C SER A 59 -7.02 0.18 -7.00
N HIS A 60 -7.87 0.97 -7.67
CA HIS A 60 -7.51 2.13 -8.50
C HIS A 60 -6.61 1.81 -9.70
N PHE A 61 -6.61 0.57 -10.19
CA PHE A 61 -5.91 0.24 -11.44
C PHE A 61 -6.60 0.93 -12.61
N PRO A 62 -5.82 1.47 -13.57
CA PRO A 62 -6.37 2.23 -14.68
C PRO A 62 -7.09 1.32 -15.68
N ASP A 63 -8.10 1.87 -16.34
CA ASP A 63 -8.73 1.21 -17.47
C ASP A 63 -7.71 0.99 -18.60
N GLY A 64 -7.86 -0.13 -19.33
CA GLY A 64 -6.98 -0.46 -20.45
C GLY A 64 -5.61 -1.06 -20.09
N VAL A 65 -5.31 -1.22 -18.80
CA VAL A 65 -4.17 -2.04 -18.33
C VAL A 65 -4.70 -3.36 -17.79
N SER A 66 -4.26 -4.45 -18.42
CA SER A 66 -4.64 -5.80 -17.97
C SER A 66 -3.50 -6.46 -17.20
N PHE A 67 -3.86 -7.16 -16.14
CA PHE A 67 -2.98 -8.04 -15.37
C PHE A 67 -3.45 -9.49 -15.51
N SER A 68 -2.53 -10.45 -15.43
CA SER A 68 -2.89 -11.87 -15.46
C SER A 68 -3.67 -12.31 -14.23
N GLU A 69 -3.32 -11.71 -13.09
CA GLU A 69 -3.99 -11.92 -11.82
C GLU A 69 -3.76 -10.70 -10.92
N VAL A 70 -4.80 -10.25 -10.21
CA VAL A 70 -4.71 -9.29 -9.12
C VAL A 70 -5.17 -9.97 -7.84
N VAL A 71 -4.27 -10.08 -6.86
CA VAL A 71 -4.55 -10.71 -5.57
C VAL A 71 -4.66 -9.65 -4.50
N GLY A 72 -5.84 -9.46 -3.94
CA GLY A 72 -6.05 -8.59 -2.79
C GLY A 72 -5.63 -9.27 -1.49
N LEU A 73 -4.96 -8.52 -0.61
CA LEU A 73 -4.71 -8.93 0.77
C LEU A 73 -5.17 -7.79 1.68
N GLY A 74 -6.20 -8.04 2.48
CA GLY A 74 -6.85 -7.01 3.30
C GLY A 74 -7.61 -7.61 4.47
N MET A 75 -8.34 -6.76 5.20
CA MET A 75 -9.00 -7.15 6.45
C MET A 75 -10.50 -7.47 6.27
N ASN A 76 -11.18 -6.87 5.30
CA ASN A 76 -12.63 -7.03 5.13
C ASN A 76 -12.95 -7.84 3.86
N ALA A 77 -13.50 -9.04 4.05
CA ALA A 77 -13.82 -9.95 2.95
C ALA A 77 -14.95 -9.41 2.05
N GLU A 78 -15.94 -8.70 2.62
CA GLU A 78 -17.04 -8.13 1.86
C GLU A 78 -16.56 -7.01 0.92
N GLU A 79 -15.72 -6.10 1.43
CA GLU A 79 -15.11 -5.05 0.62
C GLU A 79 -14.33 -5.63 -0.55
N MET A 80 -13.45 -6.61 -0.28
CA MET A 80 -12.64 -7.23 -1.32
C MET A 80 -13.48 -8.06 -2.31
N ALA A 81 -14.58 -8.69 -1.87
CA ALA A 81 -15.49 -9.39 -2.76
C ALA A 81 -16.22 -8.44 -3.74
N ASP A 82 -16.46 -7.19 -3.31
CA ASP A 82 -17.07 -6.15 -4.13
C ASP A 82 -16.06 -5.36 -4.98
N ASN A 83 -14.77 -5.70 -4.91
CA ASN A 83 -13.74 -5.08 -5.73
C ASN A 83 -13.66 -5.75 -7.11
N PRO A 84 -14.15 -5.10 -8.18
CA PRO A 84 -14.19 -5.70 -9.51
C PRO A 84 -12.81 -5.88 -10.16
N GLN A 85 -11.77 -5.29 -9.56
CA GLN A 85 -10.41 -5.35 -10.08
C GLN A 85 -9.60 -6.51 -9.49
N LEU A 86 -10.12 -7.20 -8.45
CA LEU A 86 -9.47 -8.37 -7.87
C LEU A 86 -9.88 -9.65 -8.60
N THR A 87 -8.90 -10.50 -8.89
CA THR A 87 -9.14 -11.87 -9.38
C THR A 87 -9.49 -12.80 -8.21
N ARG A 88 -8.84 -12.59 -7.07
CA ARG A 88 -9.10 -13.27 -5.79
C ARG A 88 -8.53 -12.45 -4.64
N PHE A 89 -8.86 -12.84 -3.42
CA PHE A 89 -8.32 -12.17 -2.23
C PHE A 89 -8.02 -13.15 -1.08
N VAL A 90 -7.26 -12.65 -0.12
CA VAL A 90 -6.95 -13.33 1.15
C VAL A 90 -7.20 -12.35 2.29
N VAL A 91 -7.99 -12.78 3.28
CA VAL A 91 -8.17 -12.02 4.52
C VAL A 91 -6.95 -12.24 5.42
N HIS A 92 -6.25 -11.16 5.74
CA HIS A 92 -5.03 -11.23 6.52
C HIS A 92 -4.74 -9.91 7.23
N ASP A 93 -4.36 -10.00 8.50
CA ASP A 93 -3.97 -8.86 9.33
C ASP A 93 -2.45 -8.75 9.39
N LEU A 94 -1.88 -7.80 8.64
CA LEU A 94 -0.43 -7.54 8.60
C LEU A 94 0.13 -6.97 9.90
N ASN A 95 -0.71 -6.37 10.72
CA ASN A 95 -0.31 -5.83 12.02
C ASN A 95 -0.19 -6.92 13.08
N ARG A 96 -0.95 -8.00 12.93
CA ARG A 96 -0.88 -9.19 13.79
C ARG A 96 0.19 -10.17 13.33
N ASP A 97 0.24 -10.43 12.02
CA ASP A 97 1.23 -11.31 11.41
C ASP A 97 1.79 -10.64 10.14
N PRO A 98 3.01 -10.11 10.18
CA PRO A 98 3.63 -9.49 9.03
C PRO A 98 4.01 -10.48 7.93
N ARG A 99 3.97 -11.80 8.20
CA ARG A 99 4.32 -12.84 7.25
C ARG A 99 3.22 -13.04 6.21
N LEU A 100 3.56 -12.82 4.96
CA LEU A 100 2.61 -12.97 3.85
C LEU A 100 2.33 -14.45 3.52
N PRO A 101 1.05 -14.84 3.36
CA PRO A 101 0.65 -16.23 3.08
C PRO A 101 0.85 -16.61 1.59
N PHE A 102 1.97 -16.20 1.02
CA PHE A 102 2.31 -16.46 -0.39
C PHE A 102 3.72 -17.06 -0.52
N PRO A 103 3.97 -17.84 -1.57
CA PRO A 103 5.30 -18.34 -1.89
C PRO A 103 6.29 -17.22 -2.22
N THR A 104 7.58 -17.50 -2.09
CA THR A 104 8.65 -16.63 -2.59
C THR A 104 8.51 -16.41 -4.09
N GLN A 105 8.76 -15.17 -4.55
CA GLN A 105 8.75 -14.79 -5.96
C GLN A 105 7.42 -15.11 -6.70
N ALA A 106 6.31 -14.94 -6.02
CA ALA A 106 4.97 -15.22 -6.55
C ALA A 106 4.39 -14.09 -7.41
N PHE A 107 4.90 -12.85 -7.28
CA PHE A 107 4.31 -11.66 -7.89
C PHE A 107 5.30 -10.88 -8.74
N ASP A 108 4.79 -10.26 -9.79
CA ASP A 108 5.54 -9.40 -10.71
C ASP A 108 5.49 -7.91 -10.29
N GLY A 109 4.65 -7.57 -9.31
CA GLY A 109 4.56 -6.25 -8.71
C GLY A 109 3.67 -6.28 -7.47
N ALA A 110 3.82 -5.28 -6.61
CA ALA A 110 2.94 -5.05 -5.47
C ALA A 110 2.59 -3.57 -5.36
N VAL A 111 1.37 -3.29 -4.87
CA VAL A 111 0.88 -1.95 -4.59
C VAL A 111 0.33 -1.86 -3.16
N CYS A 112 0.39 -0.67 -2.56
CA CYS A 112 -0.30 -0.34 -1.32
C CYS A 112 -0.84 1.09 -1.46
N ALA A 113 -2.15 1.21 -1.71
CA ALA A 113 -2.81 2.49 -1.92
C ALA A 113 -3.38 3.03 -0.61
N VAL A 114 -2.99 4.26 -0.24
CA VAL A 114 -3.57 5.08 0.84
C VAL A 114 -3.76 4.32 2.16
N SER A 115 -2.85 3.40 2.50
CA SER A 115 -2.99 2.51 3.65
C SER A 115 -1.73 2.34 4.51
N ILE A 116 -0.57 2.81 4.03
CA ILE A 116 0.72 2.64 4.73
C ILE A 116 0.73 3.25 6.14
N GLN A 117 -0.05 4.29 6.37
CA GLN A 117 -0.18 4.99 7.65
C GLN A 117 -0.76 4.13 8.79
N TYR A 118 -1.33 2.97 8.49
CA TYR A 118 -1.91 2.05 9.48
C TYR A 118 -0.99 0.90 9.85
N MET A 119 0.18 0.80 9.22
CA MET A 119 1.10 -0.31 9.39
C MET A 119 1.99 -0.11 10.61
N ILE A 120 1.83 -0.94 11.65
CA ILE A 120 2.62 -0.85 12.89
C ILE A 120 3.96 -1.60 12.81
N GLN A 121 4.13 -2.48 11.84
CA GLN A 121 5.34 -3.27 11.61
C GLN A 121 5.87 -3.14 10.17
N PRO A 122 6.15 -1.90 9.66
CA PRO A 122 6.44 -1.70 8.23
C PRO A 122 7.68 -2.46 7.76
N VAL A 123 8.76 -2.47 8.53
CA VAL A 123 10.01 -3.10 8.08
C VAL A 123 9.90 -4.62 7.94
N PRO A 124 9.33 -5.39 8.87
CA PRO A 124 8.98 -6.79 8.66
C PRO A 124 8.10 -7.03 7.43
N VAL A 125 7.04 -6.23 7.25
CA VAL A 125 6.13 -6.34 6.10
C VAL A 125 6.87 -6.09 4.78
N PHE A 126 7.71 -5.04 4.68
CA PHE A 126 8.49 -4.75 3.48
C PHE A 126 9.48 -5.89 3.12
N ARG A 127 10.06 -6.55 4.13
CA ARG A 127 10.89 -7.75 3.89
C ARG A 127 10.08 -8.90 3.32
N GLU A 128 8.86 -9.11 3.78
CA GLU A 128 7.95 -10.12 3.24
C GLU A 128 7.45 -9.76 1.84
N ILE A 129 7.11 -8.47 1.58
CA ILE A 129 6.81 -8.00 0.23
C ILE A 129 7.99 -8.32 -0.71
N ARG A 130 9.22 -7.98 -0.30
CA ARG A 130 10.42 -8.33 -1.08
C ARG A 130 10.51 -9.83 -1.33
N ARG A 131 10.23 -10.67 -0.34
CA ARG A 131 10.30 -12.14 -0.47
C ARG A 131 9.32 -12.66 -1.52
N VAL A 132 8.10 -12.14 -1.54
CA VAL A 132 7.05 -12.61 -2.46
C VAL A 132 7.15 -11.98 -3.85
N LEU A 133 7.89 -10.91 -4.01
CA LEU A 133 8.16 -10.28 -5.30
C LEU A 133 9.30 -10.99 -6.05
N ARG A 134 9.18 -11.10 -7.37
CA ARG A 134 10.25 -11.54 -8.25
C ARG A 134 11.38 -10.52 -8.30
N PRO A 135 12.62 -10.93 -8.66
CA PRO A 135 13.71 -9.99 -8.92
C PRO A 135 13.32 -8.91 -9.94
N GLY A 136 13.61 -7.67 -9.65
CA GLY A 136 13.25 -6.51 -10.50
C GLY A 136 11.80 -6.04 -10.39
N ALA A 137 10.94 -6.73 -9.64
CA ALA A 137 9.54 -6.36 -9.48
C ALA A 137 9.38 -5.08 -8.63
N PRO A 138 8.48 -4.14 -9.01
CA PRO A 138 8.21 -2.94 -8.25
C PRO A 138 7.32 -3.19 -7.02
N PHE A 139 7.59 -2.46 -5.95
CA PHE A 139 6.63 -2.21 -4.87
C PHE A 139 6.30 -0.73 -4.84
N VAL A 140 5.03 -0.39 -5.08
CA VAL A 140 4.54 0.98 -5.22
C VAL A 140 3.63 1.31 -4.05
N LEU A 141 3.98 2.34 -3.29
CA LEU A 141 3.13 2.90 -2.25
C LEU A 141 2.65 4.28 -2.68
N SER A 142 1.38 4.54 -2.39
CA SER A 142 0.81 5.87 -2.55
C SER A 142 0.07 6.29 -1.29
N PHE A 143 0.06 7.57 -1.02
CA PHE A 143 -0.65 8.15 0.12
C PHE A 143 -1.04 9.60 -0.17
N SER A 144 -1.96 10.09 0.65
CA SER A 144 -2.52 11.43 0.62
C SER A 144 -2.58 11.97 2.05
N ASN A 145 -3.12 13.17 2.21
CA ASN A 145 -3.38 13.77 3.53
C ASN A 145 -4.65 13.22 4.21
N ARG A 146 -5.28 12.17 3.65
CA ARG A 146 -6.49 11.54 4.18
C ARG A 146 -6.15 10.26 4.94
N CYS A 147 -6.71 10.13 6.14
CA CYS A 147 -6.59 8.89 6.92
C CYS A 147 -7.72 8.75 7.94
N PHE A 148 -7.83 7.57 8.56
CA PHE A 148 -8.57 7.37 9.81
C PHE A 148 -7.64 7.71 10.98
N PRO A 149 -7.77 8.88 11.64
CA PRO A 149 -6.77 9.34 12.61
C PRO A 149 -6.61 8.40 13.81
N THR A 150 -7.66 7.67 14.18
CA THR A 150 -7.62 6.75 15.31
C THR A 150 -6.75 5.53 15.07
N LYS A 151 -6.59 5.10 13.82
CA LYS A 151 -5.81 3.93 13.41
C LYS A 151 -4.46 4.27 12.77
N ALA A 152 -4.23 5.54 12.41
CA ALA A 152 -2.93 5.97 11.92
C ALA A 152 -1.90 5.98 13.04
N VAL A 153 -0.67 5.56 12.73
CA VAL A 153 0.44 5.52 13.69
C VAL A 153 0.90 6.93 14.10
N ALA A 154 1.38 7.08 15.32
CA ALA A 154 1.73 8.38 15.90
C ALA A 154 2.74 9.16 15.06
N VAL A 155 3.75 8.50 14.50
CA VAL A 155 4.75 9.15 13.63
C VAL A 155 4.12 9.72 12.36
N TRP A 156 3.06 9.12 11.86
CA TRP A 156 2.32 9.65 10.71
C TRP A 156 1.52 10.89 11.09
N LEU A 157 0.76 10.83 12.18
CA LEU A 157 -0.08 11.95 12.63
C LEU A 157 0.72 13.20 13.01
N GLY A 158 1.98 13.04 13.38
CA GLY A 158 2.87 14.15 13.73
C GLY A 158 3.71 14.70 12.59
N GLY A 159 3.64 14.10 11.40
CA GLY A 159 4.48 14.45 10.25
C GLY A 159 3.79 15.33 9.21
N SER A 160 4.59 16.04 8.42
CA SER A 160 4.20 16.69 7.18
C SER A 160 4.19 15.69 6.01
N ASP A 161 3.73 16.12 4.84
CA ASP A 161 3.75 15.28 3.64
C ASP A 161 5.19 14.90 3.23
N GLU A 162 6.15 15.82 3.39
CA GLU A 162 7.57 15.54 3.18
C GLU A 162 8.09 14.51 4.19
N ASP A 163 7.72 14.63 5.47
CA ASP A 163 8.08 13.64 6.50
C ASP A 163 7.53 12.25 6.16
N HIS A 164 6.32 12.17 5.59
CA HIS A 164 5.75 10.89 5.15
C HIS A 164 6.53 10.25 4.01
N VAL A 165 6.98 11.04 3.02
CA VAL A 165 7.84 10.56 1.91
C VAL A 165 9.16 10.05 2.45
N GLU A 166 9.80 10.78 3.38
CA GLU A 166 11.05 10.36 4.02
C GLU A 166 10.86 9.09 4.86
N LEU A 167 9.77 9.01 5.62
CA LEU A 167 9.43 7.86 6.46
C LEU A 167 9.26 6.59 5.64
N VAL A 168 8.46 6.63 4.56
CA VAL A 168 8.25 5.47 3.69
C VAL A 168 9.55 5.08 2.98
N SER A 169 10.35 6.06 2.54
CA SER A 169 11.68 5.83 1.98
C SER A 169 12.61 5.13 2.98
N ALA A 170 12.53 5.51 4.27
CA ALA A 170 13.32 4.87 5.33
C ALA A 170 12.89 3.41 5.57
N TYR A 171 11.61 3.06 5.37
CA TYR A 171 11.15 1.67 5.45
C TYR A 171 11.80 0.78 4.38
N PHE A 172 11.87 1.25 3.13
CA PHE A 172 12.59 0.55 2.06
C PHE A 172 14.07 0.32 2.42
N LYS A 173 14.75 1.40 2.87
CA LYS A 173 16.16 1.33 3.27
C LYS A 173 16.39 0.34 4.41
N ALA A 174 15.53 0.37 5.43
CA ALA A 174 15.63 -0.52 6.60
C ALA A 174 15.28 -1.98 6.28
N ALA A 175 14.37 -2.23 5.35
CA ALA A 175 14.06 -3.57 4.89
C ALA A 175 15.22 -4.17 4.08
N GLY A 176 15.89 -3.35 3.28
CA GLY A 176 16.99 -3.74 2.40
C GLY A 176 16.54 -4.61 1.21
N GLY A 177 17.42 -4.80 0.24
CA GLY A 177 17.15 -5.63 -0.94
C GLY A 177 16.21 -4.99 -1.96
N PHE A 178 16.15 -3.67 -1.94
CA PHE A 178 15.49 -2.83 -2.95
C PHE A 178 16.52 -1.91 -3.63
N THR A 179 16.22 -1.48 -4.84
CA THR A 179 17.00 -0.45 -5.56
C THR A 179 16.93 0.91 -4.86
N ALA A 180 17.55 1.94 -5.44
CA ALA A 180 17.29 3.31 -5.02
C ALA A 180 15.78 3.61 -5.06
N VAL A 181 15.30 4.26 -4.00
CA VAL A 181 13.89 4.63 -3.86
C VAL A 181 13.59 5.82 -4.77
N THR A 182 12.50 5.73 -5.52
CA THR A 182 11.94 6.83 -6.29
C THR A 182 10.80 7.46 -5.50
N THR A 183 10.77 8.77 -5.43
CA THR A 183 9.72 9.56 -4.78
C THR A 183 9.14 10.55 -5.78
N GLU A 184 7.83 10.68 -5.83
CA GLU A 184 7.13 11.52 -6.78
C GLU A 184 5.95 12.23 -6.10
N ASP A 185 5.81 13.51 -6.38
CA ASP A 185 4.57 14.24 -6.15
C ASP A 185 3.71 14.10 -7.41
N ARG A 186 2.60 13.41 -7.29
CA ARG A 186 1.62 13.15 -8.35
C ARG A 186 0.33 13.91 -8.12
N SER A 187 0.35 14.91 -7.26
CA SER A 187 -0.83 15.73 -6.94
C SER A 187 -1.41 16.37 -8.21
N PRO A 188 -2.74 16.34 -8.38
CA PRO A 188 -3.39 17.02 -9.50
C PRO A 188 -3.09 18.51 -9.52
N SER A 189 -2.76 19.07 -10.70
CA SER A 189 -2.39 20.48 -10.86
C SER A 189 -3.56 21.45 -10.73
N ASP A 190 -4.79 20.97 -10.84
CA ASP A 190 -6.05 21.73 -10.74
C ASP A 190 -6.62 21.78 -9.34
N GLY A 191 -5.89 21.28 -8.35
CA GLY A 191 -6.30 21.18 -6.96
C GLY A 191 -6.97 19.84 -6.64
N GLY A 192 -7.39 19.65 -5.41
CA GLY A 192 -7.96 18.39 -4.93
C GLY A 192 -7.09 17.72 -3.88
N ASP A 193 -7.28 16.41 -3.70
CA ASP A 193 -6.46 15.65 -2.75
C ASP A 193 -5.04 15.48 -3.28
N PRO A 194 -3.99 15.77 -2.47
CA PRO A 194 -2.61 15.51 -2.87
C PRO A 194 -2.38 14.00 -3.02
N LEU A 195 -1.42 13.63 -3.87
CA LEU A 195 -1.00 12.26 -4.07
C LEU A 195 0.52 12.16 -4.12
N TYR A 196 1.09 11.49 -3.16
CA TYR A 196 2.52 11.19 -3.11
C TYR A 196 2.75 9.72 -3.38
N ALA A 197 3.80 9.42 -4.12
CA ALA A 197 4.22 8.07 -4.45
C ALA A 197 5.66 7.81 -4.02
N VAL A 198 5.88 6.64 -3.42
CA VAL A 198 7.22 6.15 -3.03
C VAL A 198 7.33 4.71 -3.47
N TRP A 199 8.30 4.40 -4.31
CA TRP A 199 8.45 3.05 -4.84
C TRP A 199 9.90 2.66 -5.10
N ALA A 200 10.15 1.36 -5.11
CA ALA A 200 11.44 0.78 -5.48
C ALA A 200 11.25 -0.61 -6.10
N ARG A 201 12.27 -1.13 -6.75
CA ARG A 201 12.28 -2.48 -7.31
C ARG A 201 13.11 -3.40 -6.43
N THR A 202 12.74 -4.67 -6.36
CA THR A 202 13.58 -5.69 -5.73
C THR A 202 14.90 -5.82 -6.49
N ILE A 203 15.99 -6.02 -5.75
CA ILE A 203 17.30 -6.31 -6.35
C ILE A 203 17.28 -7.75 -6.91
N PRO A 204 17.95 -8.02 -8.05
CA PRO A 204 18.12 -9.35 -8.60
C PRO A 204 18.72 -10.38 -7.64
#